data_2f25f5aad5cf66b4c23596cbb065e89d
#
_entry.id   2f25f5aad5cf66b4c23596cbb065e89d
#
_cell.length_a   1.000
_cell.length_b   1.000
_cell.length_c   1.000
_cell.angle_alpha   90.00
_cell.angle_beta   90.00
_cell.angle_gamma   90.00
#
_symmetry.space_group_name_H-M   'P 1'
#
loop_
_entity.id
_entity.type
_entity.pdbx_description
1 polymer ?
#
loop_
_entity_poly.entity_id
_entity_poly.type
_entity_poly.pdbx_seq_one_letter_code
_entity_poly.pdbx_strand_id
1 'polypeptide(L)'
;MNGLQLCRQYRQLYGYQSPVVMLTALGTTDDIVNGLDAGADDYLVKPFSFQELEARIKALLRRIGMETATASLRCGDLSLDPTSHRAFRNGTPIDLTVKEYRLLEYFILNQGTALNRLTLLKHVWDKDFDTNTNVVDVYVNYLRSKIDKDFDHKLIRTVVGIGYMMEA
;
A
#
# COMPACT_ATOMS: atom_id res chain seq x y z
N MET A 1 -6.28 -31.02 -9.66
CA MET A 1 -5.36 -30.64 -8.59
C MET A 1 -6.19 -29.93 -7.53
N ASN A 2 -6.16 -30.38 -6.29
CA ASN A 2 -6.88 -29.71 -5.19
C ASN A 2 -5.97 -28.70 -4.46
N GLY A 3 -6.56 -27.83 -3.63
CA GLY A 3 -5.82 -26.77 -2.94
C GLY A 3 -4.70 -27.27 -2.03
N LEU A 4 -4.87 -28.43 -1.40
CA LEU A 4 -3.83 -29.05 -0.55
C LEU A 4 -2.60 -29.47 -1.36
N GLN A 5 -2.83 -30.09 -2.53
CA GLN A 5 -1.73 -30.47 -3.44
C GLN A 5 -1.00 -29.24 -3.96
N LEU A 6 -1.74 -28.19 -4.33
CA LEU A 6 -1.17 -26.93 -4.78
C LEU A 6 -0.31 -26.28 -3.69
N CYS A 7 -0.80 -26.24 -2.45
CA CYS A 7 -0.07 -25.71 -1.32
C CYS A 7 1.26 -26.44 -1.08
N ARG A 8 1.22 -27.79 -1.08
CA ARG A 8 2.44 -28.62 -0.94
C ARG A 8 3.45 -28.37 -2.05
N GLN A 9 3.01 -28.31 -3.31
CA GLN A 9 3.88 -28.01 -4.44
C GLN A 9 4.49 -26.60 -4.34
N TYR A 10 3.68 -25.62 -3.94
CA TYR A 10 4.16 -24.26 -3.73
C TYR A 10 5.28 -24.23 -2.67
N ARG A 11 5.09 -24.93 -1.55
CA ARG A 11 6.10 -25.03 -0.50
C ARG A 11 7.38 -25.75 -0.93
N GLN A 12 7.26 -26.75 -1.76
CA GLN A 12 8.42 -27.46 -2.32
C GLN A 12 9.26 -26.58 -3.25
N LEU A 13 8.59 -25.72 -4.03
CA LEU A 13 9.26 -24.86 -5.02
C LEU A 13 9.79 -23.55 -4.40
N TYR A 14 9.06 -22.94 -3.47
CA TYR A 14 9.31 -21.59 -2.99
C TYR A 14 9.56 -21.50 -1.47
N GLY A 15 9.50 -22.62 -0.75
CA GLY A 15 9.69 -22.64 0.69
C GLY A 15 8.62 -21.88 1.48
N TYR A 16 9.02 -21.34 2.62
CA TYR A 16 8.14 -20.64 3.57
C TYR A 16 8.32 -19.12 3.59
N GLN A 17 8.98 -18.55 2.59
CA GLN A 17 9.24 -17.10 2.54
C GLN A 17 7.99 -16.26 2.30
N SER A 18 7.01 -16.81 1.59
CA SER A 18 5.73 -16.13 1.35
C SER A 18 4.62 -16.81 2.13
N PRO A 19 3.77 -16.06 2.87
CA PRO A 19 2.64 -16.65 3.58
C PRO A 19 1.59 -17.17 2.62
N VAL A 20 0.93 -18.26 3.01
CA VAL A 20 -0.14 -18.90 2.25
C VAL A 20 -1.38 -18.99 3.13
N VAL A 21 -2.49 -18.38 2.70
CA VAL A 21 -3.81 -18.52 3.32
C VAL A 21 -4.69 -19.39 2.43
N MET A 22 -5.26 -20.44 3.00
CA MET A 22 -6.23 -21.27 2.27
C MET A 22 -7.65 -20.75 2.47
N LEU A 23 -8.34 -20.45 1.35
CA LEU A 23 -9.75 -20.03 1.33
C LEU A 23 -10.61 -21.16 0.76
N THR A 24 -11.45 -21.79 1.60
CA THR A 24 -12.13 -23.04 1.25
C THR A 24 -13.55 -23.12 1.79
N ALA A 25 -14.37 -23.98 1.19
CA ALA A 25 -15.70 -24.32 1.72
C ALA A 25 -15.67 -25.47 2.74
N LEU A 26 -14.53 -26.17 2.90
CA LEU A 26 -14.36 -27.27 3.84
C LEU A 26 -14.05 -26.69 5.22
N GLY A 27 -14.80 -27.07 6.25
CA GLY A 27 -14.73 -26.44 7.57
C GLY A 27 -14.68 -27.43 8.73
N THR A 28 -14.44 -28.72 8.47
CA THR A 28 -14.24 -29.68 9.57
C THR A 28 -12.86 -29.48 10.23
N THR A 29 -12.72 -29.91 11.47
CA THR A 29 -11.42 -29.85 12.16
C THR A 29 -10.33 -30.57 11.37
N ASP A 30 -10.65 -31.71 10.78
CA ASP A 30 -9.70 -32.49 9.97
C ASP A 30 -9.29 -31.75 8.70
N ASP A 31 -10.21 -31.03 8.05
CA ASP A 31 -9.90 -30.20 6.88
C ASP A 31 -8.94 -29.07 7.22
N ILE A 32 -9.15 -28.41 8.35
CA ILE A 32 -8.29 -27.33 8.85
C ILE A 32 -6.88 -27.87 9.15
N VAL A 33 -6.79 -28.99 9.89
CA VAL A 33 -5.51 -29.64 10.21
C VAL A 33 -4.78 -30.03 8.92
N ASN A 34 -5.46 -30.70 7.99
CA ASN A 34 -4.88 -31.09 6.71
C ASN A 34 -4.40 -29.88 5.87
N GLY A 35 -5.09 -28.75 5.95
CA GLY A 35 -4.69 -27.50 5.30
C GLY A 35 -3.39 -26.93 5.86
N LEU A 36 -3.30 -26.87 7.18
CA LEU A 36 -2.10 -26.41 7.88
C LEU A 36 -0.93 -27.37 7.68
N ASP A 37 -1.15 -28.68 7.75
CA ASP A 37 -0.14 -29.72 7.50
C ASP A 37 0.34 -29.72 6.03
N ALA A 38 -0.47 -29.23 5.11
CA ALA A 38 -0.06 -29.03 3.72
C ALA A 38 0.87 -27.84 3.54
N GLY A 39 1.12 -27.06 4.61
CA GLY A 39 2.02 -25.91 4.64
C GLY A 39 1.33 -24.55 4.52
N ALA A 40 -0.01 -24.50 4.71
CA ALA A 40 -0.68 -23.19 4.84
C ALA A 40 -0.35 -22.55 6.20
N ASP A 41 -0.20 -21.23 6.22
CA ASP A 41 0.05 -20.45 7.44
C ASP A 41 -1.25 -20.07 8.15
N ASP A 42 -2.37 -20.03 7.40
CA ASP A 42 -3.71 -19.84 7.94
C ASP A 42 -4.76 -20.47 7.04
N TYR A 43 -5.94 -20.68 7.61
CA TYR A 43 -7.05 -21.38 6.97
C TYR A 43 -8.36 -20.62 7.25
N LEU A 44 -9.10 -20.24 6.21
CA LEU A 44 -10.32 -19.47 6.33
C LEU A 44 -11.47 -20.12 5.57
N VAL A 45 -12.54 -20.45 6.29
CA VAL A 45 -13.71 -21.15 5.77
C VAL A 45 -14.71 -20.17 5.15
N LYS A 46 -15.20 -20.47 3.97
CA LYS A 46 -16.28 -19.73 3.29
C LYS A 46 -17.65 -20.10 3.88
N PRO A 47 -18.57 -19.11 4.08
CA PRO A 47 -18.44 -17.69 3.79
C PRO A 47 -17.66 -16.93 4.89
N PHE A 48 -16.84 -15.96 4.51
CA PHE A 48 -16.10 -15.09 5.43
C PHE A 48 -16.33 -13.63 5.09
N SER A 49 -16.12 -12.73 6.07
CA SER A 49 -16.14 -11.29 5.84
C SER A 49 -14.81 -10.79 5.29
N PHE A 50 -14.85 -9.72 4.50
CA PHE A 50 -13.62 -9.07 4.04
C PHE A 50 -12.75 -8.58 5.21
N GLN A 51 -13.39 -8.10 6.28
CA GLN A 51 -12.70 -7.66 7.50
C GLN A 51 -11.93 -8.79 8.19
N GLU A 52 -12.50 -10.00 8.22
CA GLU A 52 -11.83 -11.17 8.78
C GLU A 52 -10.60 -11.56 7.94
N LEU A 53 -10.75 -11.62 6.62
CA LEU A 53 -9.63 -11.91 5.72
C LEU A 53 -8.51 -10.88 5.88
N GLU A 54 -8.84 -9.60 5.91
CA GLU A 54 -7.88 -8.51 6.09
C GLU A 54 -7.12 -8.61 7.42
N ALA A 55 -7.83 -8.90 8.52
CA ALA A 55 -7.23 -9.06 9.84
C ALA A 55 -6.24 -10.24 9.88
N ARG A 56 -6.59 -11.38 9.25
CA ARG A 56 -5.73 -12.56 9.15
C ARG A 56 -4.49 -12.31 8.32
N ILE A 57 -4.62 -11.65 7.16
CA ILE A 57 -3.48 -11.26 6.33
C ILE A 57 -2.53 -10.36 7.12
N LYS A 58 -3.05 -9.33 7.80
CA LYS A 58 -2.25 -8.44 8.67
C LYS A 58 -1.52 -9.22 9.76
N ALA A 59 -2.18 -10.19 10.40
CA ALA A 59 -1.57 -11.02 11.44
C ALA A 59 -0.44 -11.91 10.90
N LEU A 60 -0.60 -12.46 9.70
CA LEU A 60 0.42 -13.28 9.05
C LEU A 60 1.64 -12.45 8.65
N LEU A 61 1.42 -11.30 8.01
CA LEU A 61 2.50 -10.39 7.63
C LEU A 61 3.32 -9.95 8.86
N ARG A 62 2.68 -9.74 10.00
CA ARG A 62 3.34 -9.45 11.27
C ARG A 62 4.23 -10.60 11.77
N ARG A 63 3.79 -11.85 11.65
CA ARG A 63 4.55 -13.04 12.14
C ARG A 63 5.83 -13.30 11.38
N ILE A 64 5.88 -13.00 10.09
CA ILE A 64 7.05 -13.25 9.24
C ILE A 64 8.02 -12.06 9.21
N GLY A 65 7.83 -11.06 10.12
CA GLY A 65 8.66 -9.85 10.06
C GLY A 65 8.51 -9.09 8.73
N MET A 66 7.59 -9.56 7.86
CA MET A 66 6.92 -8.75 6.85
C MET A 66 5.75 -7.95 7.47
N GLU A 67 5.77 -7.76 8.83
CA GLU A 67 5.42 -6.43 9.19
C GLU A 67 6.36 -5.64 8.29
N THR A 68 5.77 -5.06 7.29
CA THR A 68 5.98 -3.66 7.25
C THR A 68 5.91 -3.26 8.73
N ALA A 69 7.03 -3.33 9.49
CA ALA A 69 7.36 -2.22 10.37
C ALA A 69 6.73 -1.12 9.59
N THR A 70 5.67 -0.49 10.02
CA THR A 70 5.08 0.61 9.32
C THR A 70 6.27 1.30 8.74
N ALA A 71 6.71 0.82 7.58
CA ALA A 71 7.83 1.37 6.91
C ALA A 71 7.23 2.69 6.52
N SER A 72 7.42 3.63 7.46
CA SER A 72 6.94 4.96 7.27
C SER A 72 7.44 5.29 5.90
N LEU A 73 6.51 5.34 4.95
CA LEU A 73 6.83 5.66 3.58
C LEU A 73 7.66 6.93 3.68
N ARG A 74 8.88 6.91 3.18
CA ARG A 74 9.82 8.03 3.40
C ARG A 74 10.34 8.58 2.09
N CYS A 75 10.50 9.90 2.07
CA CYS A 75 11.23 10.62 1.04
C CYS A 75 12.03 11.74 1.72
N GLY A 76 13.34 11.54 1.85
CA GLY A 76 14.18 12.41 2.67
C GLY A 76 13.69 12.48 4.12
N ASP A 77 13.41 13.69 4.59
CA ASP A 77 12.90 14.00 5.93
C ASP A 77 11.36 13.93 6.06
N LEU A 78 10.67 13.64 4.97
CA LEU A 78 9.22 13.39 4.95
C LEU A 78 8.93 11.91 5.27
N SER A 79 7.98 11.67 6.14
CA SER A 79 7.48 10.33 6.45
C SER A 79 5.96 10.26 6.51
N LEU A 80 5.40 9.18 6.01
CA LEU A 80 3.99 8.81 6.12
C LEU A 80 3.84 7.57 6.98
N ASP A 81 2.89 7.59 7.88
CA ASP A 81 2.41 6.39 8.59
C ASP A 81 1.13 5.88 7.93
N PRO A 82 1.19 4.75 7.21
CA PRO A 82 0.02 4.19 6.52
C PRO A 82 -1.08 3.70 7.47
N THR A 83 -0.74 3.38 8.72
CA THR A 83 -1.70 2.88 9.70
C THR A 83 -2.54 3.99 10.30
N SER A 84 -1.91 5.10 10.68
CA SER A 84 -2.59 6.25 11.27
C SER A 84 -3.01 7.30 10.24
N HIS A 85 -2.63 7.15 8.96
CA HIS A 85 -2.78 8.15 7.90
C HIS A 85 -2.19 9.52 8.25
N ARG A 86 -1.10 9.54 9.01
CA ARG A 86 -0.39 10.75 9.41
C ARG A 86 0.85 10.99 8.57
N ALA A 87 1.15 12.25 8.35
CA ALA A 87 2.37 12.70 7.69
C ALA A 87 3.21 13.53 8.64
N PHE A 88 4.53 13.43 8.50
CA PHE A 88 5.50 14.22 9.27
C PHE A 88 6.59 14.72 8.34
N ARG A 89 7.00 15.98 8.48
CA ARG A 89 8.18 16.54 7.83
C ARG A 89 9.16 16.97 8.91
N ASN A 90 10.37 16.42 8.88
CA ASN A 90 11.38 16.63 9.91
C ASN A 90 10.84 16.44 11.34
N GLY A 91 9.98 15.39 11.53
CA GLY A 91 9.34 15.09 12.80
C GLY A 91 8.11 15.95 13.16
N THR A 92 7.85 17.03 12.42
CA THR A 92 6.69 17.90 12.63
C THR A 92 5.46 17.33 11.93
N PRO A 93 4.33 17.16 12.62
CA PRO A 93 3.11 16.61 12.01
C PRO A 93 2.52 17.57 10.96
N ILE A 94 2.00 16.99 9.90
CA ILE A 94 1.36 17.72 8.79
C ILE A 94 -0.09 17.26 8.69
N ASP A 95 -1.02 18.19 8.75
CA ASP A 95 -2.45 17.90 8.57
C ASP A 95 -2.80 17.79 7.08
N LEU A 96 -3.20 16.58 6.67
CA LEU A 96 -3.60 16.28 5.31
C LEU A 96 -5.06 15.85 5.25
N THR A 97 -5.76 16.30 4.23
CA THR A 97 -7.04 15.73 3.84
C THR A 97 -6.82 14.33 3.23
N VAL A 98 -7.88 13.52 3.14
CA VAL A 98 -7.80 12.16 2.57
C VAL A 98 -7.22 12.16 1.15
N LYS A 99 -7.56 13.16 0.33
CA LYS A 99 -7.05 13.25 -1.04
C LYS A 99 -5.60 13.71 -1.11
N GLU A 100 -5.21 14.63 -0.25
CA GLU A 100 -3.80 15.04 -0.11
C GLU A 100 -2.93 13.88 0.37
N TYR A 101 -3.42 13.11 1.36
CA TYR A 101 -2.72 11.93 1.85
C TYR A 101 -2.51 10.90 0.73
N ARG A 102 -3.57 10.52 -0.01
CA ARG A 102 -3.49 9.56 -1.12
C ARG A 102 -2.53 10.04 -2.23
N LEU A 103 -2.56 11.32 -2.55
CA LEU A 103 -1.67 11.90 -3.53
C LEU A 103 -0.20 11.84 -3.07
N LEU A 104 0.06 12.17 -1.81
CA LEU A 104 1.37 12.13 -1.21
C LEU A 104 1.90 10.69 -1.11
N GLU A 105 1.07 9.75 -0.67
CA GLU A 105 1.39 8.32 -0.63
C GLU A 105 1.78 7.81 -2.01
N TYR A 106 1.01 8.14 -3.03
CA TYR A 106 1.30 7.72 -4.40
C TYR A 106 2.61 8.31 -4.94
N PHE A 107 2.94 9.55 -4.60
CA PHE A 107 4.24 10.15 -4.91
C PHE A 107 5.39 9.41 -4.22
N ILE A 108 5.26 9.11 -2.93
CA ILE A 108 6.32 8.42 -2.18
C ILE A 108 6.54 7.01 -2.71
N LEU A 109 5.49 6.29 -3.08
CA LEU A 109 5.60 4.94 -3.67
C LEU A 109 6.26 4.96 -5.07
N ASN A 110 6.26 6.09 -5.76
CA ASN A 110 6.83 6.25 -7.09
C ASN A 110 7.96 7.28 -7.14
N GLN A 111 8.79 7.35 -6.08
CA GLN A 111 9.93 8.27 -6.01
C GLN A 111 10.85 8.15 -7.23
N GLY A 112 11.35 9.28 -7.71
CA GLY A 112 12.24 9.35 -8.87
C GLY A 112 11.55 9.13 -10.21
N THR A 113 10.22 8.87 -10.21
CA THR A 113 9.45 8.65 -11.44
C THR A 113 8.62 9.90 -11.78
N ALA A 114 8.70 10.36 -13.03
CA ALA A 114 7.85 11.43 -13.53
C ALA A 114 6.44 10.90 -13.78
N LEU A 115 5.47 11.37 -13.01
CA LEU A 115 4.07 10.97 -13.06
C LEU A 115 3.26 12.00 -13.85
N ASN A 116 2.57 11.56 -14.89
CA ASN A 116 1.69 12.44 -15.64
C ASN A 116 0.37 12.70 -14.90
N ARG A 117 -0.32 13.79 -15.28
CA ARG A 117 -1.55 14.24 -14.61
C ARG A 117 -2.67 13.23 -14.68
N LEU A 118 -2.80 12.51 -15.80
CA LEU A 118 -3.84 11.48 -15.97
C LEU A 118 -3.60 10.29 -15.04
N THR A 119 -2.34 9.84 -14.91
CA THR A 119 -1.96 8.79 -13.97
C THR A 119 -2.29 9.18 -12.54
N LEU A 120 -1.95 10.39 -12.12
CA LEU A 120 -2.27 10.91 -10.78
C LEU A 120 -3.79 11.02 -10.57
N LEU A 121 -4.53 11.51 -11.56
CA LEU A 121 -5.98 11.63 -11.51
C LEU A 121 -6.64 10.26 -11.32
N LYS A 122 -6.22 9.28 -12.12
CA LYS A 122 -6.75 7.91 -12.05
C LYS A 122 -6.56 7.28 -10.67
N HIS A 123 -5.33 7.33 -10.14
CA HIS A 123 -5.01 6.64 -8.88
C HIS A 123 -5.55 7.32 -7.62
N VAL A 124 -5.68 8.65 -7.63
CA VAL A 124 -6.11 9.38 -6.44
C VAL A 124 -7.61 9.65 -6.41
N TRP A 125 -8.24 9.83 -7.58
CA TRP A 125 -9.67 10.19 -7.68
C TRP A 125 -10.55 9.09 -8.28
N ASP A 126 -9.96 7.95 -8.69
CA ASP A 126 -10.68 6.84 -9.33
C ASP A 126 -11.49 7.27 -10.58
N LYS A 127 -10.96 8.24 -11.34
CA LYS A 127 -11.61 8.79 -12.53
C LYS A 127 -10.80 8.49 -13.78
N ASP A 128 -11.40 7.76 -14.70
CA ASP A 128 -10.77 7.39 -15.97
C ASP A 128 -10.93 8.45 -17.08
N PHE A 129 -11.92 9.37 -16.98
CA PHE A 129 -12.35 10.21 -18.10
C PHE A 129 -12.72 11.65 -17.74
N ASP A 130 -12.13 12.24 -16.70
CA ASP A 130 -12.37 13.67 -16.47
C ASP A 130 -11.28 14.49 -17.18
N THR A 131 -11.69 15.32 -18.16
CA THR A 131 -10.79 16.23 -18.88
C THR A 131 -10.21 17.33 -17.99
N ASN A 132 -10.68 17.40 -16.74
CA ASN A 132 -10.28 18.46 -15.82
C ASN A 132 -9.04 18.04 -14.99
N THR A 133 -7.87 17.94 -15.65
CA THR A 133 -6.58 17.64 -14.99
C THR A 133 -6.13 18.76 -14.06
N ASN A 134 -6.76 19.95 -14.09
CA ASN A 134 -6.43 21.07 -13.21
C ASN A 134 -6.59 20.76 -11.73
N VAL A 135 -7.46 19.77 -11.37
CA VAL A 135 -7.61 19.33 -9.99
C VAL A 135 -6.29 18.79 -9.42
N VAL A 136 -5.50 18.09 -10.22
CA VAL A 136 -4.19 17.58 -9.82
C VAL A 136 -3.24 18.73 -9.48
N ASP A 137 -3.20 19.78 -10.32
CA ASP A 137 -2.35 20.94 -10.12
C ASP A 137 -2.72 21.70 -8.84
N VAL A 138 -4.01 21.82 -8.53
CA VAL A 138 -4.51 22.41 -7.28
C VAL A 138 -4.04 21.62 -6.07
N TYR A 139 -4.21 20.29 -6.08
CA TYR A 139 -3.81 19.46 -4.95
C TYR A 139 -2.29 19.34 -4.79
N VAL A 140 -1.53 19.37 -5.88
CA VAL A 140 -0.06 19.47 -5.83
C VAL A 140 0.36 20.78 -5.18
N ASN A 141 -0.32 21.90 -5.50
CA ASN A 141 -0.03 23.18 -4.85
C ASN A 141 -0.41 23.17 -3.36
N TYR A 142 -1.51 22.53 -2.97
CA TYR A 142 -1.85 22.35 -1.55
C TYR A 142 -0.79 21.52 -0.82
N LEU A 143 -0.34 20.40 -1.41
CA LEU A 143 0.75 19.62 -0.83
C LEU A 143 2.03 20.45 -0.68
N ARG A 144 2.46 21.12 -1.73
CA ARG A 144 3.66 21.99 -1.69
C ARG A 144 3.58 23.04 -0.60
N SER A 145 2.41 23.64 -0.39
CA SER A 145 2.23 24.63 0.68
C SER A 145 2.40 24.03 2.08
N LYS A 146 2.15 22.74 2.24
CA LYS A 146 2.24 22.02 3.52
C LYS A 146 3.59 21.34 3.76
N ILE A 147 4.16 20.75 2.70
CA ILE A 147 5.38 19.95 2.84
C ILE A 147 6.65 20.64 2.33
N ASP A 148 6.54 21.63 1.46
CA ASP A 148 7.69 22.24 0.80
C ASP A 148 7.92 23.72 1.17
N LYS A 149 6.86 24.46 1.54
CA LYS A 149 6.91 25.93 1.65
C LYS A 149 8.02 26.42 2.59
N ASP A 150 8.10 25.81 3.78
CA ASP A 150 8.99 26.25 4.85
C ASP A 150 10.31 25.46 4.90
N PHE A 151 10.64 24.72 3.83
CA PHE A 151 11.84 23.90 3.71
C PHE A 151 12.68 24.33 2.51
N ASP A 152 14.00 24.34 2.66
CA ASP A 152 14.93 24.68 1.58
C ASP A 152 14.90 23.64 0.47
N HIS A 153 14.82 22.35 0.86
CA HIS A 153 14.73 21.24 -0.07
C HIS A 153 13.27 20.93 -0.43
N LYS A 154 12.93 21.15 -1.69
CA LYS A 154 11.58 20.90 -2.25
C LYS A 154 11.52 19.48 -2.76
N LEU A 155 10.55 18.70 -2.24
CA LEU A 155 10.38 17.29 -2.62
C LEU A 155 9.57 17.10 -3.89
N ILE A 156 8.57 17.96 -4.15
CA ILE A 156 7.73 17.82 -5.34
C ILE A 156 8.22 18.79 -6.42
N ARG A 157 8.74 18.23 -7.52
CA ARG A 157 9.18 18.99 -8.70
C ARG A 157 8.19 18.90 -9.85
N THR A 158 8.14 19.96 -10.66
CA THR A 158 7.41 19.95 -11.93
C THR A 158 8.34 19.46 -13.02
N VAL A 159 7.94 18.42 -13.75
CA VAL A 159 8.62 17.93 -14.93
C VAL A 159 7.89 18.51 -16.14
N VAL A 160 8.50 19.50 -16.79
CA VAL A 160 7.89 20.25 -17.89
C VAL A 160 7.48 19.30 -19.01
N GLY A 161 6.24 19.45 -19.51
CA GLY A 161 5.68 18.61 -20.56
C GLY A 161 5.20 17.23 -20.12
N ILE A 162 5.45 16.80 -18.86
CA ILE A 162 5.04 15.48 -18.35
C ILE A 162 4.07 15.65 -17.18
N GLY A 163 4.49 16.23 -16.06
CA GLY A 163 3.69 16.33 -14.85
C GLY A 163 4.54 16.62 -13.62
N TYR A 164 4.56 15.72 -12.66
CA TYR A 164 5.23 15.92 -11.38
C TYR A 164 6.09 14.71 -11.00
N MET A 165 7.11 14.95 -10.20
CA MET A 165 8.00 13.93 -9.66
C MET A 165 8.32 14.26 -8.19
N MET A 166 8.44 13.24 -7.35
CA MET A 166 8.93 13.40 -5.99
C MET A 166 10.33 12.78 -5.88
N GLU A 167 11.24 13.54 -5.29
CA GLU A 167 12.60 13.08 -5.01
C GLU A 167 13.16 13.76 -3.75
N ALA A 168 14.07 13.07 -3.05
CA ALA A 168 14.78 13.57 -1.85
C ALA A 168 16.13 14.18 -2.23
#